data_e69f8a6d062d30ca3a4a838da7b39cba
#
_entry.id   e69f8a6d062d30ca3a4a838da7b39cba
#
_cell.length_a   1.000
_cell.length_b   1.000
_cell.length_c   1.000
_cell.angle_alpha   90.00
_cell.angle_beta   90.00
_cell.angle_gamma   90.00
#
_symmetry.space_group_name_H-M   'P 1'
#
loop_
_entity.id
_entity.type
_entity.pdbx_description
1 polymer ?
#
loop_
_entity_poly.entity_id
_entity_poly.type
_entity_poly.pdbx_seq_one_letter_code
_entity_poly.pdbx_strand_id
1 'polypeptide(L)'
;MSAQHHNLDKKQSLSKQLYDSGYLWSYQPVDNNAILSDEELILNSLSHLEFEDMPMLFKAFPYRQIKQVWQQRMLPYPDYYGVLNLLLAALFFHIKSPKKYTSKYVA
;
A
#
# COMPACT_ATOMS: atom_id res chain seq x y z
N MET A 1 -22.20 -11.62 5.63
CA MET A 1 -21.93 -12.14 4.68
C MET A 1 -21.35 -11.34 3.55
N SER A 2 -22.01 -10.44 3.05
CA SER A 2 -21.55 -9.74 1.89
C SER A 2 -20.32 -8.87 2.14
N ALA A 3 -20.11 -8.37 3.36
CA ALA A 3 -18.98 -7.48 3.63
C ALA A 3 -17.63 -8.16 3.46
N GLN A 4 -17.48 -9.37 3.99
CA GLN A 4 -16.23 -10.10 3.83
C GLN A 4 -15.98 -10.50 2.39
N HIS A 5 -17.04 -10.94 1.72
CA HIS A 5 -16.95 -11.33 0.32
C HIS A 5 -16.51 -10.17 -0.54
N HIS A 6 -17.09 -9.01 -0.28
CA HIS A 6 -16.81 -7.79 -1.02
C HIS A 6 -15.34 -7.35 -0.83
N ASN A 7 -14.84 -7.43 0.40
CA ASN A 7 -13.45 -7.08 0.69
C ASN A 7 -12.47 -8.03 0.04
N LEU A 8 -12.81 -9.30 -0.01
CA LEU A 8 -11.96 -10.29 -0.66
C LEU A 8 -11.84 -9.99 -2.16
N ASP A 9 -12.93 -9.63 -2.80
CA ASP A 9 -12.91 -9.28 -4.21
C ASP A 9 -12.02 -8.07 -4.47
N LYS A 10 -12.08 -7.07 -3.60
CA LYS A 10 -11.23 -5.87 -3.75
C LYS A 10 -9.77 -6.19 -3.57
N LYS A 11 -9.44 -7.05 -2.61
CA LYS A 11 -8.07 -7.48 -2.38
C LYS A 11 -7.53 -8.26 -3.56
N GLN A 12 -8.35 -9.14 -4.12
CA GLN A 12 -7.95 -9.90 -5.30
C GLN A 12 -7.71 -8.99 -6.49
N SER A 13 -8.54 -7.96 -6.65
CA SER A 13 -8.37 -6.99 -7.73
C SER A 13 -7.06 -6.22 -7.59
N LEU A 14 -6.69 -5.83 -6.37
CA LEU A 14 -5.42 -5.17 -6.11
C LEU A 14 -4.24 -6.09 -6.44
N SER A 15 -4.30 -7.34 -6.00
CA SER A 15 -3.24 -8.30 -6.26
C SER A 15 -3.06 -8.50 -7.76
N LYS A 16 -4.16 -8.63 -8.49
CA LYS A 16 -4.12 -8.80 -9.93
C LYS A 16 -3.50 -7.58 -10.61
N GLN A 17 -3.89 -6.39 -10.18
CA GLN A 17 -3.37 -5.15 -10.74
C GLN A 17 -1.85 -5.07 -10.56
N LEU A 18 -1.36 -5.38 -9.40
CA LEU A 18 0.07 -5.37 -9.10
C LEU A 18 0.80 -6.44 -9.91
N TYR A 19 0.22 -7.63 -9.99
CA TYR A 19 0.82 -8.72 -10.74
C TYR A 19 0.89 -8.40 -12.24
N ASP A 20 -0.20 -7.88 -12.78
CA ASP A 20 -0.26 -7.52 -14.20
C ASP A 20 0.72 -6.40 -14.54
N SER A 21 1.04 -5.54 -13.57
CA SER A 21 2.02 -4.46 -13.73
C SER A 21 3.47 -4.94 -13.55
N GLY A 22 3.67 -6.21 -13.21
CA GLY A 22 4.99 -6.79 -13.08
C GLY A 22 5.65 -6.61 -11.72
N TYR A 23 4.98 -5.99 -10.77
CA TYR A 23 5.59 -5.71 -9.46
C TYR A 23 5.57 -6.88 -8.50
N LEU A 24 4.78 -7.91 -8.80
CA LEU A 24 4.71 -9.10 -7.97
C LEU A 24 5.29 -10.33 -8.65
N TRP A 25 6.19 -10.11 -9.61
CA TRP A 25 6.76 -11.24 -10.35
C TRP A 25 7.45 -12.25 -9.43
N SER A 26 8.03 -11.78 -8.33
CA SER A 26 8.73 -12.66 -7.38
C SER A 26 7.75 -13.45 -6.50
N TYR A 27 6.49 -13.10 -6.53
CA TYR A 27 5.45 -13.79 -5.77
C TYR A 27 4.59 -14.67 -6.67
N GLN A 28 5.16 -15.19 -7.74
CA GLN A 28 4.38 -15.96 -8.68
C GLN A 28 3.47 -16.94 -7.96
N PRO A 29 2.18 -16.87 -8.22
CA PRO A 29 1.26 -17.82 -7.63
C PRO A 29 1.47 -19.18 -8.28
N VAL A 30 2.18 -20.03 -7.58
CA VAL A 30 2.36 -21.42 -8.03
C VAL A 30 0.99 -22.07 -8.10
N ASP A 31 0.11 -21.63 -7.23
CA ASP A 31 -1.30 -21.98 -7.32
C ASP A 31 -2.11 -20.73 -7.01
N ASN A 32 -3.41 -20.82 -7.22
CA ASN A 32 -4.30 -19.67 -7.06
C ASN A 32 -4.49 -19.25 -5.61
N ASN A 33 -3.86 -19.96 -4.69
CA ASN A 33 -3.99 -19.68 -3.26
C ASN A 33 -2.81 -18.92 -2.70
N ALA A 34 -1.83 -18.58 -3.53
CA ALA A 34 -0.70 -17.78 -3.09
C ALA A 34 -1.14 -16.33 -2.92
N ILE A 35 -1.70 -16.05 -1.77
CA ILE A 35 -2.24 -14.72 -1.46
C ILE A 35 -1.27 -13.99 -0.57
N LEU A 36 -0.93 -12.75 -0.93
CA LEU A 36 -0.11 -11.89 -0.09
C LEU A 36 -0.86 -11.60 1.22
N SER A 37 -0.12 -11.44 2.30
CA SER A 37 -0.70 -10.95 3.55
C SER A 37 -1.25 -9.54 3.31
N ASP A 38 -2.18 -9.12 4.18
CA ASP A 38 -2.74 -7.78 4.08
C ASP A 38 -1.64 -6.71 4.15
N GLU A 39 -0.69 -6.88 5.06
CA GLU A 39 0.41 -5.94 5.20
C GLU A 39 1.25 -5.87 3.93
N GLU A 40 1.58 -6.99 3.34
CA GLU A 40 2.37 -7.02 2.13
C GLU A 40 1.61 -6.43 0.94
N LEU A 41 0.32 -6.71 0.86
CA LEU A 41 -0.51 -6.16 -0.21
C LEU A 41 -0.61 -4.64 -0.10
N ILE A 42 -0.79 -4.12 1.11
CA ILE A 42 -0.82 -2.68 1.34
C ILE A 42 0.54 -2.06 1.00
N LEU A 43 1.62 -2.66 1.48
CA LEU A 43 2.96 -2.14 1.23
C LEU A 43 3.27 -2.08 -0.26
N ASN A 44 2.98 -3.15 -0.98
CA ASN A 44 3.24 -3.19 -2.42
C ASN A 44 2.34 -2.19 -3.17
N SER A 45 1.10 -2.03 -2.72
CA SER A 45 0.20 -1.06 -3.33
C SER A 45 0.69 0.37 -3.14
N LEU A 46 1.10 0.72 -1.93
CA LEU A 46 1.63 2.05 -1.65
C LEU A 46 2.92 2.33 -2.43
N SER A 47 3.72 1.29 -2.63
CA SER A 47 5.02 1.44 -3.29
C SER A 47 4.92 1.52 -4.81
N HIS A 48 3.94 0.84 -5.40
CA HIS A 48 3.97 0.61 -6.85
C HIS A 48 2.70 0.99 -7.61
N LEU A 49 1.55 1.13 -6.95
CA LEU A 49 0.35 1.53 -7.68
C LEU A 49 0.49 2.94 -8.22
N GLU A 50 -0.06 3.15 -9.41
CA GLU A 50 -0.22 4.50 -9.93
C GLU A 50 -1.13 5.29 -8.98
N PHE A 51 -0.90 6.59 -8.88
CA PHE A 51 -1.70 7.41 -7.97
C PHE A 51 -3.18 7.38 -8.34
N GLU A 52 -3.48 7.26 -9.63
CA GLU A 52 -4.87 7.16 -10.07
C GLU A 52 -5.55 5.86 -9.64
N ASP A 53 -4.77 4.82 -9.32
CA ASP A 53 -5.30 3.53 -8.88
C ASP A 53 -5.33 3.40 -7.36
N MET A 54 -4.79 4.37 -6.63
CA MET A 54 -4.79 4.33 -5.17
C MET A 54 -6.19 4.19 -4.55
N PRO A 55 -7.25 4.74 -5.15
CA PRO A 55 -8.58 4.52 -4.58
C PRO A 55 -8.94 3.05 -4.43
N MET A 56 -8.39 2.15 -5.25
CA MET A 56 -8.62 0.72 -5.08
C MET A 56 -8.12 0.23 -3.73
N LEU A 57 -6.94 0.71 -3.33
CA LEU A 57 -6.35 0.35 -2.04
C LEU A 57 -7.24 0.83 -0.88
N PHE A 58 -7.67 2.09 -0.95
CA PHE A 58 -8.46 2.68 0.13
C PHE A 58 -9.88 2.13 0.21
N LYS A 59 -10.34 1.44 -0.83
CA LYS A 59 -11.61 0.73 -0.80
C LYS A 59 -11.45 -0.67 -0.22
N ALA A 60 -10.27 -1.28 -0.38
CA ALA A 60 -10.01 -2.64 0.06
C ALA A 60 -9.68 -2.75 1.55
N PHE A 61 -9.10 -1.70 2.11
CA PHE A 61 -8.63 -1.71 3.51
C PHE A 61 -9.03 -0.43 4.23
N PRO A 62 -9.19 -0.49 5.57
CA PRO A 62 -9.44 0.71 6.35
C PRO A 62 -8.27 1.69 6.25
N TYR A 63 -8.59 2.98 6.25
CA TYR A 63 -7.58 4.04 6.18
C TYR A 63 -6.52 3.89 7.28
N ARG A 64 -6.97 3.60 8.50
CA ARG A 64 -6.07 3.44 9.65
C ARG A 64 -5.04 2.34 9.41
N GLN A 65 -5.46 1.23 8.84
CA GLN A 65 -4.57 0.11 8.58
C GLN A 65 -3.53 0.47 7.52
N ILE A 66 -3.96 1.15 6.47
CA ILE A 66 -3.06 1.60 5.41
C ILE A 66 -2.02 2.55 5.96
N LYS A 67 -2.46 3.54 6.75
CA LYS A 67 -1.56 4.51 7.33
C LYS A 67 -0.56 3.84 8.29
N GLN A 68 -1.01 2.85 9.04
CA GLN A 68 -0.16 2.13 9.97
C GLN A 68 0.96 1.38 9.24
N VAL A 69 0.64 0.71 8.14
CA VAL A 69 1.64 0.03 7.33
C VAL A 69 2.65 1.04 6.79
N TRP A 70 2.17 2.18 6.28
CA TRP A 70 3.05 3.24 5.80
C TRP A 70 4.01 3.71 6.89
N GLN A 71 3.49 3.95 8.09
CA GLN A 71 4.32 4.42 9.21
C GLN A 71 5.34 3.39 9.65
N GLN A 72 5.01 2.12 9.60
CA GLN A 72 5.88 1.05 10.08
C GLN A 72 6.85 0.53 9.03
N ARG A 73 6.44 0.52 7.78
CA ARG A 73 7.20 -0.15 6.74
C ARG A 73 7.84 0.78 5.71
N MET A 74 7.45 2.03 5.66
CA MET A 74 7.98 2.97 4.68
C MET A 74 8.67 4.18 5.30
N LEU A 75 8.05 4.80 6.30
CA LEU A 75 8.62 5.99 6.93
C LEU A 75 10.00 5.77 7.54
N PRO A 76 10.30 4.60 8.17
CA PRO A 76 11.63 4.39 8.74
C PRO A 76 12.74 4.21 7.71
N TYR A 77 12.40 4.16 6.43
CA TYR A 77 13.36 3.89 5.36
C TYR A 77 13.38 5.01 4.32
N PRO A 78 13.80 6.23 4.72
CA PRO A 78 13.77 7.38 3.81
C PRO A 78 14.72 7.25 2.63
N ASP A 79 15.80 6.50 2.77
CA ASP A 79 16.73 6.28 1.67
C ASP A 79 16.09 5.50 0.53
N TYR A 80 15.12 4.67 0.86
CA TYR A 80 14.45 3.84 -0.13
C TYR A 80 13.17 4.48 -0.65
N TYR A 81 12.39 5.10 0.24
CA TYR A 81 11.06 5.62 -0.10
C TYR A 81 10.96 7.14 -0.06
N GLY A 82 12.05 7.85 0.14
CA GLY A 82 12.08 9.28 0.46
C GLY A 82 11.01 10.16 -0.19
N VAL A 83 11.11 10.37 -1.51
CA VAL A 83 10.16 11.23 -2.22
C VAL A 83 8.75 10.64 -2.16
N LEU A 84 8.63 9.34 -2.28
CA LEU A 84 7.33 8.69 -2.23
C LEU A 84 6.66 8.91 -0.87
N ASN A 85 7.42 8.82 0.23
CA ASN A 85 6.87 9.10 1.55
C ASN A 85 6.29 10.50 1.63
N LEU A 86 6.98 11.49 1.06
CA LEU A 86 6.50 12.88 1.06
C LEU A 86 5.22 13.03 0.24
N LEU A 87 5.17 12.39 -0.92
CA LEU A 87 4.00 12.45 -1.78
C LEU A 87 2.80 11.79 -1.15
N LEU A 88 3.00 10.61 -0.54
CA LEU A 88 1.91 9.92 0.13
C LEU A 88 1.40 10.72 1.32
N ALA A 89 2.32 11.31 2.09
CA ALA A 89 1.94 12.15 3.22
C ALA A 89 1.05 13.30 2.79
N ALA A 90 1.44 13.99 1.73
CA ALA A 90 0.71 15.17 1.26
C ALA A 90 -0.61 14.80 0.57
N LEU A 91 -0.59 13.78 -0.28
CA LEU A 91 -1.72 13.50 -1.16
C LEU A 91 -2.76 12.57 -0.55
N PHE A 92 -2.33 11.60 0.24
CA PHE A 92 -3.25 10.55 0.72
C PHE A 92 -3.45 10.55 2.22
N PHE A 93 -2.48 11.00 2.99
CA PHE A 93 -2.59 10.99 4.44
C PHE A 93 -2.82 12.38 5.03
N HIS A 94 -2.96 13.38 4.17
CA HIS A 94 -3.35 14.74 4.56
C HIS A 94 -2.47 15.36 5.65
N ILE A 95 -1.17 15.13 5.54
CA ILE A 95 -0.19 15.68 6.47
C ILE A 95 0.15 17.11 6.05
N LYS A 96 -0.03 18.06 6.96
CA LYS A 96 0.20 19.49 6.65
C LYS A 96 1.65 19.81 6.36
N SER A 97 2.56 19.19 7.09
CA SER A 97 4.00 19.44 6.94
C SER A 97 4.70 18.11 6.68
N PRO A 98 4.67 17.62 5.43
CA PRO A 98 5.22 16.30 5.14
C PRO A 98 6.67 16.12 5.56
N LYS A 99 7.54 17.08 5.27
CA LYS A 99 8.95 16.97 5.62
C LYS A 99 9.15 16.87 7.12
N LYS A 100 8.46 17.71 7.87
CA LYS A 100 8.57 17.72 9.33
C LYS A 100 8.03 16.42 9.91
N TYR A 101 6.90 15.97 9.38
CA TYR A 101 6.28 14.74 9.85
C TYR A 101 7.17 13.52 9.58
N THR A 102 7.65 13.39 8.34
CA THR A 102 8.44 12.21 7.97
C THR A 102 9.77 12.17 8.70
N SER A 103 10.37 13.33 9.01
CA SER A 103 11.65 13.37 9.71
C SER A 103 11.57 12.82 11.13
N LYS A 104 10.37 12.77 11.72
CA LYS A 104 10.20 12.20 13.07
C LYS A 104 10.43 10.70 13.08
N TYR A 105 10.32 10.04 11.95
CA TYR A 105 10.44 8.59 11.84
C TYR A 105 11.81 8.15 11.34
N VAL A 106 12.70 9.10 11.11
CA VAL A 106 14.08 8.79 10.71
C VAL A 106 14.91 8.64 11.99
N ALA A 107 15.57 7.51 12.10
CA ALA A 107 16.41 7.23 13.27
C ALA A 107 17.66 8.08 13.27
#